data_8fdf5de77693ac8ba0acc68a3cdfc70f
#
_entry.id   8fdf5de77693ac8ba0acc68a3cdfc70f
#
_cell.length_a   1.000
_cell.length_b   1.000
_cell.length_c   1.000
_cell.angle_alpha   90.00
_cell.angle_beta   90.00
_cell.angle_gamma   90.00
#
_symmetry.space_group_name_H-M   'P 1'
#
loop_
_entity.id
_entity.type
_entity.pdbx_description
1 polymer ?
#
loop_
_entity_poly.entity_id
_entity_poly.type
_entity_poly.pdbx_seq_one_letter_code
_entity_poly.pdbx_strand_id
1 'polypeptide(L)'
;MKTVLSTIWAKAGGKYALIVIGAWLLVSALSLVWTPYSLLDTNGFNAWASPSAAHPLGTDGTGADVLSWLMAGSRTNLMIAVLTVIVAAVIGLLLVAAMVSRSGALASTSVVVVDALISIPTVLIALILSVPFGASAAVVIAACGCAYGLNLARILRPSALLAARSAYVESALWSGASSVRVFFTHIVPNTLPVLCVQLSMSAGTSLLAEAGLTYLGVGVGAGVPSWGHSLSTSVKFISVYPMAVLWPGLVVTMVVVALNLFGDALRDAIDPLTNPALREAA
;
A
#
# COMPACT_ATOMS: atom_id res chain seq x y z
N MET A 1 5.80 2.01 22.67
CA MET A 1 5.93 0.97 21.65
C MET A 1 5.55 -0.43 22.14
N LYS A 2 6.02 -0.92 23.31
CA LYS A 2 5.62 -2.28 23.82
C LYS A 2 4.11 -2.40 24.00
N THR A 3 3.42 -1.39 24.48
CA THR A 3 1.95 -1.38 24.63
C THR A 3 1.19 -1.46 23.31
N VAL A 4 1.60 -0.74 22.26
CA VAL A 4 0.93 -0.76 20.94
C VAL A 4 1.04 -2.15 20.31
N LEU A 5 2.25 -2.72 20.27
CA LEU A 5 2.48 -4.04 19.69
C LEU A 5 1.75 -5.16 20.44
N SER A 6 1.70 -5.09 21.77
CA SER A 6 0.95 -6.05 22.59
C SER A 6 -0.56 -5.93 22.37
N THR A 7 -1.08 -4.72 22.17
CA THR A 7 -2.50 -4.51 21.86
C THR A 7 -2.86 -5.07 20.48
N ILE A 8 -2.01 -4.88 19.47
CA ILE A 8 -2.20 -5.48 18.14
C ILE A 8 -2.16 -7.01 18.26
N TRP A 9 -1.19 -7.57 18.99
CA TRP A 9 -1.03 -9.02 19.16
C TRP A 9 -2.16 -9.67 19.95
N ALA A 10 -2.86 -8.92 20.80
CA ALA A 10 -3.98 -9.44 21.58
C ALA A 10 -5.19 -9.82 20.72
N LYS A 11 -5.35 -9.23 19.52
CA LYS A 11 -6.48 -9.47 18.62
C LYS A 11 -6.14 -10.52 17.57
N ALA A 12 -7.09 -11.40 17.24
CA ALA A 12 -6.89 -12.45 16.23
C ALA A 12 -6.49 -11.87 14.86
N GLY A 13 -7.17 -10.80 14.40
CA GLY A 13 -6.82 -10.09 13.16
C GLY A 13 -5.43 -9.47 13.20
N GLY A 14 -5.03 -8.91 14.35
CA GLY A 14 -3.69 -8.36 14.55
C GLY A 14 -2.59 -9.43 14.52
N LYS A 15 -2.81 -10.59 15.11
CA LYS A 15 -1.89 -11.75 15.03
C LYS A 15 -1.71 -12.20 13.58
N TYR A 16 -2.82 -12.41 12.87
CA TYR A 16 -2.79 -12.79 11.46
C TYR A 16 -2.00 -11.77 10.65
N ALA A 17 -2.29 -10.48 10.81
CA ALA A 17 -1.61 -9.40 10.12
C ALA A 17 -0.10 -9.40 10.36
N LEU A 18 0.33 -9.48 11.63
CA LEU A 18 1.76 -9.47 11.98
C LEU A 18 2.49 -10.71 11.47
N ILE A 19 1.86 -11.89 11.50
CA ILE A 19 2.46 -13.13 10.98
C ILE A 19 2.61 -13.04 9.46
N VAL A 20 1.56 -12.66 8.72
CA VAL A 20 1.60 -12.61 7.25
C VAL A 20 2.53 -11.51 6.76
N ILE A 21 2.47 -10.31 7.33
CA ILE A 21 3.38 -9.21 6.97
C ILE A 21 4.82 -9.59 7.33
N GLY A 22 5.06 -10.17 8.49
CA GLY A 22 6.38 -10.65 8.90
C GLY A 22 6.93 -11.72 7.94
N ALA A 23 6.11 -12.69 7.56
CA ALA A 23 6.46 -13.71 6.56
C ALA A 23 6.76 -13.07 5.19
N TRP A 24 5.94 -12.10 4.74
CA TRP A 24 6.18 -11.37 3.50
C TRP A 24 7.52 -10.61 3.51
N LEU A 25 7.83 -9.92 4.60
CA LEU A 25 9.12 -9.22 4.75
C LEU A 25 10.29 -10.20 4.72
N LEU A 26 10.17 -11.34 5.42
CA LEU A 26 11.21 -12.39 5.45
C LEU A 26 11.41 -13.00 4.06
N VAL A 27 10.34 -13.36 3.34
CA VAL A 27 10.43 -13.91 1.98
C VAL A 27 11.01 -12.88 1.03
N SER A 28 10.61 -11.59 1.15
CA SER A 28 11.17 -10.51 0.34
C SER A 28 12.67 -10.35 0.56
N ALA A 29 13.12 -10.38 1.82
CA ALA A 29 14.54 -10.30 2.16
C ALA A 29 15.31 -11.54 1.68
N LEU A 30 14.77 -12.74 1.90
CA LEU A 30 15.39 -14.00 1.47
C LEU A 30 15.55 -14.03 -0.05
N SER A 31 14.54 -13.57 -0.79
CA SER A 31 14.57 -13.57 -2.26
C SER A 31 15.64 -12.66 -2.89
N LEU A 32 16.30 -11.80 -2.10
CA LEU A 32 17.44 -11.00 -2.56
C LEU A 32 18.70 -11.85 -2.78
N VAL A 33 18.83 -12.92 -2.00
CA VAL A 33 20.03 -13.77 -1.99
C VAL A 33 19.77 -15.19 -2.46
N TRP A 34 18.51 -15.63 -2.42
CA TRP A 34 18.18 -17.02 -2.74
C TRP A 34 16.74 -17.19 -3.24
N THR A 35 16.61 -17.98 -4.30
CA THR A 35 15.35 -18.58 -4.78
C THR A 35 15.63 -20.05 -5.12
N PRO A 36 14.62 -20.95 -5.02
CA PRO A 36 14.82 -22.37 -5.34
C PRO A 36 15.42 -22.62 -6.73
N TYR A 37 14.98 -21.85 -7.72
CA TYR A 37 15.49 -21.92 -9.10
C TYR A 37 15.85 -20.51 -9.58
N SER A 38 16.75 -20.43 -10.58
CA SER A 38 17.03 -19.18 -11.27
C SER A 38 15.78 -18.70 -12.00
N LEU A 39 15.52 -17.39 -11.94
CA LEU A 39 14.38 -16.77 -12.64
C LEU A 39 14.54 -16.80 -14.17
N LEU A 40 15.73 -17.07 -14.66
CA LEU A 40 16.04 -17.22 -16.09
C LEU A 40 15.92 -18.66 -16.56
N ASP A 41 15.80 -19.62 -15.65
CA ASP A 41 15.63 -21.03 -15.99
C ASP A 41 14.21 -21.26 -16.49
N THR A 42 14.09 -21.49 -17.79
CA THR A 42 12.86 -21.83 -18.46
C THR A 42 13.01 -23.18 -19.15
N ASN A 43 12.03 -24.06 -19.00
CA ASN A 43 12.02 -25.36 -19.65
C ASN A 43 10.66 -25.63 -20.28
N GLY A 44 10.53 -25.35 -21.57
CA GLY A 44 9.27 -25.52 -22.30
C GLY A 44 8.68 -26.94 -22.25
N PHE A 45 9.50 -27.97 -21.98
CA PHE A 45 9.01 -29.34 -21.78
C PHE A 45 8.27 -29.51 -20.44
N ASN A 46 8.52 -28.63 -19.49
CA ASN A 46 7.85 -28.59 -18.17
C ASN A 46 6.81 -27.46 -18.09
N ALA A 47 6.38 -26.88 -19.20
CA ALA A 47 5.37 -25.82 -19.18
C ALA A 47 4.06 -26.33 -18.53
N TRP A 48 3.54 -25.55 -17.59
CA TRP A 48 2.32 -25.85 -16.83
C TRP A 48 2.37 -27.16 -16.04
N ALA A 49 3.55 -27.61 -15.61
CA ALA A 49 3.67 -28.81 -14.80
C ALA A 49 2.97 -28.62 -13.44
N SER A 50 2.27 -29.66 -13.02
CA SER A 50 1.59 -29.69 -11.72
C SER A 50 2.59 -29.64 -10.55
N PRO A 51 2.17 -29.23 -9.34
CA PRO A 51 2.98 -29.28 -8.15
C PRO A 51 3.66 -30.64 -7.93
N SER A 52 4.94 -30.63 -7.64
CA SER A 52 5.81 -31.80 -7.45
C SER A 52 6.87 -31.53 -6.42
N ALA A 53 7.64 -32.56 -6.03
CA ALA A 53 8.77 -32.39 -5.11
C ALA A 53 9.88 -31.48 -5.69
N ALA A 54 10.04 -31.45 -7.01
CA ALA A 54 10.98 -30.53 -7.69
C ALA A 54 10.41 -29.11 -7.77
N HIS A 55 9.13 -28.96 -8.11
CA HIS A 55 8.45 -27.67 -8.26
C HIS A 55 7.22 -27.65 -7.31
N PRO A 56 7.39 -27.20 -6.04
CA PRO A 56 6.32 -27.30 -5.03
C PRO A 56 5.01 -26.60 -5.40
N LEU A 57 5.04 -25.52 -6.18
CA LEU A 57 3.87 -24.81 -6.68
C LEU A 57 3.64 -25.03 -8.18
N GLY A 58 4.39 -25.97 -8.80
CA GLY A 58 4.35 -26.23 -10.24
C GLY A 58 5.18 -25.20 -11.02
N THR A 59 4.98 -25.20 -12.34
CA THR A 59 5.66 -24.29 -13.27
C THR A 59 4.65 -23.44 -14.05
N ASP A 60 5.11 -22.34 -14.58
CA ASP A 60 4.31 -21.45 -15.44
C ASP A 60 4.32 -21.89 -16.92
N GLY A 61 3.73 -21.07 -17.81
CA GLY A 61 3.66 -21.34 -19.26
C GLY A 61 5.01 -21.34 -19.97
N THR A 62 6.07 -20.86 -19.35
CA THR A 62 7.45 -20.92 -19.85
C THR A 62 8.26 -22.08 -19.24
N GLY A 63 7.65 -22.82 -18.30
CA GLY A 63 8.31 -23.85 -17.52
C GLY A 63 9.17 -23.31 -16.38
N ALA A 64 9.02 -22.04 -16.03
CA ALA A 64 9.70 -21.42 -14.89
C ALA A 64 9.01 -21.80 -13.56
N ASP A 65 9.79 -21.94 -12.49
CA ASP A 65 9.28 -22.32 -11.17
C ASP A 65 8.42 -21.24 -10.54
N VAL A 66 7.14 -21.55 -10.26
CA VAL A 66 6.16 -20.59 -9.73
C VAL A 66 6.58 -20.09 -8.35
N LEU A 67 7.12 -20.95 -7.47
CA LEU A 67 7.56 -20.55 -6.13
C LEU A 67 8.67 -19.50 -6.20
N SER A 68 9.68 -19.71 -7.04
CA SER A 68 10.80 -18.78 -7.24
C SER A 68 10.31 -17.42 -7.76
N TRP A 69 9.36 -17.41 -8.70
CA TRP A 69 8.76 -16.17 -9.22
C TRP A 69 7.93 -15.44 -8.16
N LEU A 70 7.15 -16.13 -7.34
CA LEU A 70 6.39 -15.53 -6.25
C LEU A 70 7.30 -14.97 -5.15
N MET A 71 8.39 -15.68 -4.82
CA MET A 71 9.39 -15.19 -3.87
C MET A 71 10.08 -13.92 -4.38
N ALA A 72 10.54 -13.92 -5.62
CA ALA A 72 11.16 -12.74 -6.23
C ALA A 72 10.15 -11.59 -6.41
N GLY A 73 8.92 -11.92 -6.80
CA GLY A 73 7.82 -10.95 -6.91
C GLY A 73 7.49 -10.27 -5.59
N SER A 74 7.68 -10.95 -4.46
CA SER A 74 7.39 -10.38 -3.14
C SER A 74 8.17 -9.10 -2.85
N ARG A 75 9.43 -9.00 -3.26
CA ARG A 75 10.26 -7.79 -3.09
C ARG A 75 9.80 -6.64 -3.98
N THR A 76 9.40 -6.95 -5.23
CA THR A 76 8.87 -5.94 -6.16
C THR A 76 7.57 -5.36 -5.62
N ASN A 77 6.66 -6.21 -5.19
CA ASN A 77 5.40 -5.80 -4.60
C ASN A 77 5.58 -5.04 -3.28
N LEU A 78 6.55 -5.43 -2.44
CA LEU A 78 6.90 -4.69 -1.23
C LEU A 78 7.41 -3.29 -1.55
N MET A 79 8.31 -3.17 -2.51
CA MET A 79 8.83 -1.87 -2.98
C MET A 79 7.69 -0.97 -3.49
N ILE A 80 6.79 -1.51 -4.32
CA ILE A 80 5.64 -0.77 -4.85
C ILE A 80 4.74 -0.31 -3.71
N ALA A 81 4.38 -1.20 -2.78
CA ALA A 81 3.52 -0.87 -1.66
C ALA A 81 4.13 0.24 -0.78
N VAL A 82 5.39 0.11 -0.38
CA VAL A 82 6.08 1.07 0.48
C VAL A 82 6.23 2.43 -0.22
N LEU A 83 6.71 2.46 -1.46
CA LEU A 83 6.91 3.72 -2.17
C LEU A 83 5.59 4.41 -2.52
N THR A 84 4.55 3.66 -2.87
CA THR A 84 3.20 4.22 -3.07
C THR A 84 2.67 4.87 -1.79
N VAL A 85 2.83 4.22 -0.64
CA VAL A 85 2.42 4.77 0.66
C VAL A 85 3.20 6.03 1.01
N ILE A 86 4.50 6.06 0.76
CA ILE A 86 5.34 7.25 1.00
C ILE A 86 4.87 8.41 0.11
N VAL A 87 4.68 8.18 -1.19
CA VAL A 87 4.19 9.21 -2.11
C VAL A 87 2.80 9.70 -1.71
N ALA A 88 1.89 8.79 -1.38
CA ALA A 88 0.55 9.13 -0.91
C ALA A 88 0.56 9.94 0.39
N ALA A 89 1.41 9.57 1.35
CA ALA A 89 1.56 10.29 2.62
C ALA A 89 2.10 11.71 2.39
N VAL A 90 3.12 11.87 1.56
CA VAL A 90 3.71 13.19 1.26
C VAL A 90 2.67 14.08 0.58
N ILE A 91 2.06 13.62 -0.51
CA ILE A 91 1.04 14.38 -1.24
C ILE A 91 -0.15 14.68 -0.34
N GLY A 92 -0.67 13.69 0.37
CA GLY A 92 -1.83 13.82 1.24
C GLY A 92 -1.61 14.83 2.36
N LEU A 93 -0.47 14.77 3.06
CA LEU A 93 -0.15 15.70 4.14
C LEU A 93 0.08 17.13 3.63
N LEU A 94 0.73 17.31 2.48
CA LEU A 94 0.89 18.63 1.86
C LEU A 94 -0.46 19.24 1.49
N LEU A 95 -1.36 18.45 0.91
CA LEU A 95 -2.70 18.89 0.57
C LEU A 95 -3.54 19.19 1.82
N VAL A 96 -3.46 18.37 2.86
CA VAL A 96 -4.13 18.65 4.15
C VAL A 96 -3.62 19.97 4.72
N ALA A 97 -2.30 20.20 4.73
CA ALA A 97 -1.75 21.47 5.21
C ALA A 97 -2.32 22.69 4.45
N ALA A 98 -2.47 22.57 3.13
CA ALA A 98 -3.11 23.59 2.32
C ALA A 98 -4.61 23.77 2.65
N MET A 99 -5.35 22.64 2.82
CA MET A 99 -6.78 22.64 3.11
C MET A 99 -7.15 23.19 4.50
N VAL A 100 -6.24 23.11 5.47
CA VAL A 100 -6.43 23.66 6.83
C VAL A 100 -5.72 25.00 7.04
N SER A 101 -5.19 25.57 5.96
CA SER A 101 -4.51 26.87 5.99
C SER A 101 -5.43 28.00 6.50
N ARG A 102 -4.84 28.98 7.18
CA ARG A 102 -5.54 30.20 7.60
C ARG A 102 -5.96 31.10 6.43
N SER A 103 -5.30 30.96 5.28
CA SER A 103 -5.72 31.64 4.04
C SER A 103 -6.99 30.99 3.51
N GLY A 104 -8.12 31.63 3.65
CA GLY A 104 -9.41 31.13 3.17
C GLY A 104 -9.39 30.81 1.65
N ALA A 105 -8.69 31.61 0.86
CA ALA A 105 -8.53 31.36 -0.57
C ALA A 105 -7.74 30.08 -0.84
N LEU A 106 -6.60 29.88 -0.17
CA LEU A 106 -5.80 28.65 -0.32
C LEU A 106 -6.57 27.42 0.13
N ALA A 107 -7.25 27.50 1.28
CA ALA A 107 -8.03 26.39 1.82
C ALA A 107 -9.18 25.99 0.88
N SER A 108 -9.98 26.97 0.40
CA SER A 108 -11.11 26.69 -0.50
C SER A 108 -10.65 26.16 -1.86
N THR A 109 -9.62 26.77 -2.45
CA THR A 109 -9.09 26.33 -3.74
C THR A 109 -8.52 24.91 -3.64
N SER A 110 -7.77 24.58 -2.57
CA SER A 110 -7.22 23.24 -2.37
C SER A 110 -8.31 22.17 -2.28
N VAL A 111 -9.44 22.46 -1.63
CA VAL A 111 -10.57 21.54 -1.54
C VAL A 111 -11.17 21.30 -2.93
N VAL A 112 -11.45 22.35 -3.67
CA VAL A 112 -12.04 22.24 -5.02
C VAL A 112 -11.10 21.47 -5.97
N VAL A 113 -9.81 21.75 -5.92
CA VAL A 113 -8.80 21.05 -6.76
C VAL A 113 -8.73 19.57 -6.39
N VAL A 114 -8.68 19.23 -5.11
CA VAL A 114 -8.64 17.82 -4.67
C VAL A 114 -9.92 17.09 -5.08
N ASP A 115 -11.11 17.69 -4.86
CA ASP A 115 -12.39 17.08 -5.24
C ASP A 115 -12.51 16.89 -6.76
N ALA A 116 -11.96 17.81 -7.56
CA ALA A 116 -11.92 17.67 -9.01
C ALA A 116 -10.94 16.55 -9.45
N LEU A 117 -9.75 16.48 -8.86
CA LEU A 117 -8.73 15.49 -9.23
C LEU A 117 -9.08 14.06 -8.79
N ILE A 118 -9.76 13.89 -7.67
CA ILE A 118 -10.22 12.55 -7.20
C ILE A 118 -11.17 11.90 -8.21
N SER A 119 -11.90 12.68 -9.01
CA SER A 119 -12.80 12.13 -10.03
C SER A 119 -12.08 11.44 -11.19
N ILE A 120 -10.77 11.65 -11.34
CA ILE A 120 -9.97 11.00 -12.37
C ILE A 120 -9.65 9.56 -11.94
N PRO A 121 -10.09 8.53 -12.70
CA PRO A 121 -9.74 7.15 -12.38
C PRO A 121 -8.23 6.92 -12.37
N THR A 122 -7.73 6.22 -11.34
CA THR A 122 -6.29 5.91 -11.19
C THR A 122 -5.69 5.24 -12.42
N VAL A 123 -6.48 4.37 -13.08
CA VAL A 123 -6.06 3.68 -14.32
C VAL A 123 -5.76 4.68 -15.43
N LEU A 124 -6.54 5.75 -15.57
CA LEU A 124 -6.28 6.79 -16.57
C LEU A 124 -4.99 7.55 -16.27
N ILE A 125 -4.71 7.84 -15.00
CA ILE A 125 -3.44 8.46 -14.61
C ILE A 125 -2.27 7.55 -15.01
N ALA A 126 -2.36 6.24 -14.72
CA ALA A 126 -1.33 5.28 -15.09
C ALA A 126 -1.16 5.18 -16.61
N LEU A 127 -2.24 5.14 -17.38
CA LEU A 127 -2.20 5.13 -18.85
C LEU A 127 -1.51 6.37 -19.42
N ILE A 128 -1.87 7.56 -18.94
CA ILE A 128 -1.26 8.82 -19.36
C ILE A 128 0.24 8.82 -19.05
N LEU A 129 0.64 8.36 -17.85
CA LEU A 129 2.04 8.30 -17.46
C LEU A 129 2.82 7.22 -18.22
N SER A 130 2.19 6.13 -18.61
CA SER A 130 2.86 5.05 -19.34
C SER A 130 3.27 5.44 -20.76
N VAL A 131 2.62 6.43 -21.38
CA VAL A 131 2.95 6.89 -22.73
C VAL A 131 4.38 7.45 -22.80
N PRO A 132 4.80 8.45 -21.98
CA PRO A 132 6.15 9.00 -22.02
C PRO A 132 7.19 8.16 -21.25
N PHE A 133 6.79 7.41 -20.19
CA PHE A 133 7.72 6.76 -19.28
C PHE A 133 7.79 5.24 -19.45
N GLY A 134 6.96 4.68 -20.32
CA GLY A 134 6.83 3.23 -20.48
C GLY A 134 6.13 2.53 -19.31
N ALA A 135 5.75 1.27 -19.52
CA ALA A 135 5.19 0.42 -18.46
C ALA A 135 6.27 0.08 -17.42
N SER A 136 6.06 0.45 -16.17
CA SER A 136 7.05 0.23 -15.10
C SER A 136 6.45 0.34 -13.71
N ALA A 137 7.15 -0.23 -12.71
CA ALA A 137 6.80 -0.07 -11.31
C ALA A 137 6.74 1.43 -10.89
N ALA A 138 7.60 2.29 -11.47
CA ALA A 138 7.61 3.72 -11.20
C ALA A 138 6.30 4.40 -11.63
N VAL A 139 5.73 4.02 -12.77
CA VAL A 139 4.44 4.51 -13.24
C VAL A 139 3.31 4.08 -12.29
N VAL A 140 3.33 2.83 -11.83
CA VAL A 140 2.36 2.33 -10.83
C VAL A 140 2.45 3.15 -9.53
N ILE A 141 3.67 3.33 -9.00
CA ILE A 141 3.93 4.08 -7.77
C ILE A 141 3.45 5.54 -7.91
N ALA A 142 3.77 6.19 -9.02
CA ALA A 142 3.38 7.58 -9.25
C ALA A 142 1.86 7.73 -9.38
N ALA A 143 1.21 6.89 -10.21
CA ALA A 143 -0.23 6.95 -10.44
C ALA A 143 -1.03 6.64 -9.16
N CYS A 144 -0.70 5.53 -8.50
CA CYS A 144 -1.37 5.12 -7.26
C CYS A 144 -1.05 6.08 -6.11
N GLY A 145 0.21 6.51 -5.98
CA GLY A 145 0.63 7.45 -4.94
C GLY A 145 -0.08 8.80 -5.06
N CYS A 146 -0.23 9.34 -6.26
CA CYS A 146 -1.01 10.55 -6.51
C CYS A 146 -2.50 10.36 -6.16
N ALA A 147 -3.14 9.32 -6.69
CA ALA A 147 -4.56 9.08 -6.46
C ALA A 147 -4.86 8.82 -4.97
N TYR A 148 -4.04 8.02 -4.30
CA TYR A 148 -4.23 7.71 -2.87
C TYR A 148 -3.86 8.90 -1.98
N GLY A 149 -2.89 9.74 -2.39
CA GLY A 149 -2.59 10.99 -1.71
C GLY A 149 -3.75 11.99 -1.74
N LEU A 150 -4.42 12.13 -2.87
CA LEU A 150 -5.64 12.94 -3.00
C LEU A 150 -6.75 12.41 -2.07
N ASN A 151 -7.01 11.09 -2.09
CA ASN A 151 -7.99 10.45 -1.22
C ASN A 151 -7.62 10.61 0.26
N LEU A 152 -6.35 10.43 0.60
CA LEU A 152 -5.84 10.63 1.96
C LEU A 152 -6.12 12.06 2.45
N ALA A 153 -5.84 13.07 1.63
CA ALA A 153 -6.09 14.47 1.98
C ALA A 153 -7.57 14.72 2.29
N ARG A 154 -8.46 14.19 1.46
CA ARG A 154 -9.90 14.33 1.65
C ARG A 154 -10.38 13.67 2.95
N ILE A 155 -9.88 12.46 3.25
CA ILE A 155 -10.29 11.70 4.43
C ILE A 155 -9.71 12.31 5.72
N LEU A 156 -8.48 12.82 5.69
CA LEU A 156 -7.86 13.44 6.86
C LEU A 156 -8.39 14.85 7.16
N ARG A 157 -8.92 15.55 6.16
CA ARG A 157 -9.36 16.95 6.31
C ARG A 157 -10.29 17.19 7.51
N PRO A 158 -11.35 16.40 7.79
CA PRO A 158 -12.23 16.66 8.93
C PRO A 158 -11.51 16.63 10.28
N SER A 159 -10.69 15.61 10.52
CA SER A 159 -9.91 15.49 11.77
C SER A 159 -8.83 16.56 11.88
N ALA A 160 -8.18 16.91 10.78
CA ALA A 160 -7.20 17.98 10.72
C ALA A 160 -7.82 19.35 10.98
N LEU A 161 -9.03 19.62 10.44
CA LEU A 161 -9.78 20.85 10.71
C LEU A 161 -10.21 20.96 12.17
N LEU A 162 -10.65 19.87 12.77
CA LEU A 162 -11.02 19.83 14.20
C LEU A 162 -9.81 20.19 15.07
N ALA A 163 -8.66 19.58 14.80
CA ALA A 163 -7.41 19.91 15.49
C ALA A 163 -6.97 21.35 15.25
N ALA A 164 -7.02 21.84 14.00
CA ALA A 164 -6.60 23.20 13.63
C ALA A 164 -7.43 24.30 14.29
N ARG A 165 -8.68 24.02 14.65
CA ARG A 165 -9.61 24.97 15.31
C ARG A 165 -9.64 24.81 16.84
N SER A 166 -8.78 24.00 17.40
CA SER A 166 -8.72 23.79 18.86
C SER A 166 -8.04 24.96 19.58
N ALA A 167 -8.46 25.22 20.82
CA ALA A 167 -7.92 26.32 21.63
C ALA A 167 -6.41 26.23 21.87
N TYR A 168 -5.86 25.00 21.98
CA TYR A 168 -4.41 24.82 22.16
C TYR A 168 -3.61 25.17 20.90
N VAL A 169 -4.15 24.92 19.70
CA VAL A 169 -3.53 25.33 18.42
C VAL A 169 -3.56 26.84 18.30
N GLU A 170 -4.69 27.47 18.65
CA GLU A 170 -4.82 28.91 18.63
C GLU A 170 -3.84 29.58 19.61
N SER A 171 -3.73 29.06 20.85
CA SER A 171 -2.77 29.50 21.84
C SER A 171 -1.31 29.38 21.37
N ALA A 172 -0.95 28.24 20.73
CA ALA A 172 0.40 28.05 20.18
C ALA A 172 0.74 29.08 19.09
N LEU A 173 -0.22 29.41 18.21
CA LEU A 173 -0.04 30.43 17.17
C LEU A 173 0.11 31.85 17.76
N TRP A 174 -0.70 32.19 18.78
CA TRP A 174 -0.57 33.49 19.50
C TRP A 174 0.74 33.60 20.24
N SER A 175 1.30 32.46 20.68
CA SER A 175 2.63 32.41 21.32
C SER A 175 3.79 32.49 20.30
N GLY A 176 3.51 32.71 19.02
CA GLY A 176 4.51 32.93 17.99
C GLY A 176 5.00 31.65 17.28
N ALA A 177 4.36 30.49 17.50
CA ALA A 177 4.72 29.28 16.77
C ALA A 177 4.38 29.42 15.28
N SER A 178 5.28 28.97 14.39
CA SER A 178 5.02 28.98 12.95
C SER A 178 3.95 27.98 12.57
N SER A 179 3.18 28.25 11.51
CA SER A 179 2.12 27.35 11.00
C SER A 179 2.65 25.95 10.68
N VAL A 180 3.87 25.86 10.14
CA VAL A 180 4.53 24.56 9.84
C VAL A 180 4.80 23.79 11.13
N ARG A 181 5.33 24.45 12.16
CA ARG A 181 5.57 23.84 13.46
C ARG A 181 4.25 23.33 14.08
N VAL A 182 3.22 24.16 14.06
CA VAL A 182 1.89 23.80 14.58
C VAL A 182 1.31 22.62 13.82
N PHE A 183 1.46 22.59 12.50
CA PHE A 183 0.98 21.47 11.68
C PHE A 183 1.60 20.14 12.11
N PHE A 184 2.92 20.05 12.22
CA PHE A 184 3.60 18.81 12.58
C PHE A 184 3.53 18.45 14.06
N THR A 185 3.45 19.43 14.97
CA THR A 185 3.42 19.16 16.42
C THR A 185 2.02 18.98 16.99
N HIS A 186 0.99 19.53 16.33
CA HIS A 186 -0.36 19.52 16.89
C HIS A 186 -1.39 18.91 15.92
N ILE A 187 -1.37 19.25 14.62
CA ILE A 187 -2.41 18.78 13.70
C ILE A 187 -2.15 17.33 13.28
N VAL A 188 -0.95 17.03 12.75
CA VAL A 188 -0.60 15.67 12.30
C VAL A 188 -0.75 14.62 13.40
N PRO A 189 -0.25 14.83 14.65
CA PRO A 189 -0.42 13.84 15.70
C PRO A 189 -1.88 13.52 16.03
N ASN A 190 -2.77 14.50 15.96
CA ASN A 190 -4.20 14.29 16.18
C ASN A 190 -4.89 13.56 15.03
N THR A 191 -4.30 13.51 13.84
CA THR A 191 -4.80 12.76 12.68
C THR A 191 -4.18 11.36 12.55
N LEU A 192 -3.17 11.02 13.36
CA LEU A 192 -2.43 9.76 13.28
C LEU A 192 -3.30 8.50 13.22
N PRO A 193 -4.36 8.34 14.04
CA PRO A 193 -5.19 7.15 13.98
C PRO A 193 -5.81 6.94 12.59
N VAL A 194 -6.34 8.00 12.00
CA VAL A 194 -6.94 7.95 10.65
C VAL A 194 -5.86 7.80 9.58
N LEU A 195 -4.74 8.51 9.72
CA LEU A 195 -3.60 8.44 8.80
C LEU A 195 -3.06 7.02 8.69
N CYS A 196 -2.80 6.35 9.81
CA CYS A 196 -2.25 5.00 9.83
C CYS A 196 -3.17 3.97 9.15
N VAL A 197 -4.48 4.04 9.41
CA VAL A 197 -5.46 3.18 8.75
C VAL A 197 -5.43 3.39 7.23
N GLN A 198 -5.51 4.65 6.80
CA GLN A 198 -5.55 4.96 5.37
C GLN A 198 -4.28 4.56 4.63
N LEU A 199 -3.10 4.74 5.24
CA LEU A 199 -1.85 4.30 4.65
C LEU A 199 -1.76 2.77 4.56
N SER A 200 -2.22 2.03 5.57
CA SER A 200 -2.29 0.56 5.53
C SER A 200 -3.24 0.07 4.44
N MET A 201 -4.42 0.68 4.32
CA MET A 201 -5.37 0.37 3.23
C MET A 201 -4.78 0.70 1.86
N SER A 202 -4.09 1.84 1.73
CA SER A 202 -3.43 2.25 0.49
C SER A 202 -2.32 1.26 0.09
N ALA A 203 -1.57 0.70 1.04
CA ALA A 203 -0.61 -0.37 0.76
C ALA A 203 -1.29 -1.60 0.16
N GLY A 204 -2.39 -2.07 0.76
CA GLY A 204 -3.15 -3.21 0.25
C GLY A 204 -3.75 -2.96 -1.14
N THR A 205 -4.40 -1.81 -1.31
CA THR A 205 -5.00 -1.45 -2.61
C THR A 205 -3.96 -1.21 -3.71
N SER A 206 -2.73 -0.79 -3.37
CA SER A 206 -1.65 -0.64 -4.34
C SER A 206 -1.21 -1.96 -4.97
N LEU A 207 -1.27 -3.06 -4.22
CA LEU A 207 -0.96 -4.40 -4.74
C LEU A 207 -2.03 -4.87 -5.74
N LEU A 208 -3.31 -4.60 -5.45
CA LEU A 208 -4.40 -4.90 -6.39
C LEU A 208 -4.33 -4.02 -7.64
N ALA A 209 -4.02 -2.73 -7.46
CA ALA A 209 -3.84 -1.80 -8.57
C ALA A 209 -2.66 -2.20 -9.46
N GLU A 210 -1.52 -2.60 -8.86
CA GLU A 210 -0.37 -3.13 -9.60
C GLU A 210 -0.76 -4.32 -10.47
N ALA A 211 -1.47 -5.30 -9.88
CA ALA A 211 -1.91 -6.48 -10.63
C ALA A 211 -2.84 -6.11 -11.80
N GLY A 212 -3.80 -5.21 -11.57
CA GLY A 212 -4.70 -4.71 -12.61
C GLY A 212 -3.98 -3.92 -13.70
N LEU A 213 -3.08 -3.00 -13.34
CA LEU A 213 -2.30 -2.22 -14.29
C LEU A 213 -1.32 -3.10 -15.10
N THR A 214 -0.71 -4.09 -14.47
CA THR A 214 0.16 -5.06 -15.14
C THR A 214 -0.63 -5.92 -16.12
N TYR A 215 -1.85 -6.35 -15.75
CA TYR A 215 -2.75 -7.05 -16.65
C TYR A 215 -3.12 -6.22 -17.89
N LEU A 216 -3.30 -4.91 -17.72
CA LEU A 216 -3.56 -3.97 -18.82
C LEU A 216 -2.30 -3.59 -19.62
N GLY A 217 -1.12 -4.10 -19.25
CA GLY A 217 0.14 -3.83 -19.94
C GLY A 217 0.78 -2.48 -19.62
N VAL A 218 0.29 -1.76 -18.60
CA VAL A 218 0.81 -0.44 -18.18
C VAL A 218 1.49 -0.47 -16.80
N GLY A 219 1.56 -1.65 -16.18
CA GLY A 219 2.18 -1.87 -14.89
C GLY A 219 3.64 -2.34 -15.00
N VAL A 220 3.99 -3.38 -14.25
CA VAL A 220 5.35 -3.94 -14.20
C VAL A 220 5.68 -4.64 -15.51
N GLY A 221 6.86 -4.38 -16.06
CA GLY A 221 7.31 -4.96 -17.35
C GLY A 221 7.51 -6.48 -17.28
N ALA A 222 7.41 -7.16 -18.44
CA ALA A 222 7.44 -8.63 -18.58
C ALA A 222 8.75 -9.24 -18.09
N GLY A 223 9.78 -8.78 -17.81
CA GLY A 223 11.01 -9.39 -17.26
C GLY A 223 11.18 -9.20 -15.76
N VAL A 224 10.25 -8.48 -15.11
CA VAL A 224 10.33 -8.16 -13.70
C VAL A 224 9.34 -9.03 -12.92
N PRO A 225 9.81 -9.87 -12.00
CA PRO A 225 8.93 -10.68 -11.18
C PRO A 225 8.01 -9.79 -10.34
N SER A 226 6.70 -10.01 -10.46
CA SER A 226 5.67 -9.45 -9.58
C SER A 226 4.50 -10.42 -9.49
N TRP A 227 3.71 -10.31 -8.45
CA TRP A 227 2.51 -11.14 -8.29
C TRP A 227 1.46 -10.79 -9.35
N GLY A 228 1.38 -9.51 -9.73
CA GLY A 228 0.52 -9.05 -10.81
C GLY A 228 0.93 -9.62 -12.16
N HIS A 229 2.23 -9.71 -12.44
CA HIS A 229 2.72 -10.35 -13.66
C HIS A 229 2.33 -11.84 -13.69
N SER A 230 2.56 -12.58 -12.60
CA SER A 230 2.17 -13.99 -12.49
C SER A 230 0.67 -14.19 -12.69
N LEU A 231 -0.17 -13.30 -12.11
CA LEU A 231 -1.62 -13.32 -12.35
C LEU A 231 -1.97 -13.02 -13.82
N SER A 232 -1.39 -11.98 -14.40
CA SER A 232 -1.74 -11.53 -15.76
C SER A 232 -1.40 -12.57 -16.83
N THR A 233 -0.34 -13.33 -16.64
CA THR A 233 0.07 -14.41 -17.55
C THR A 233 -0.77 -15.66 -17.36
N SER A 234 -1.08 -16.02 -16.12
CA SER A 234 -1.78 -17.26 -15.78
C SER A 234 -3.29 -17.18 -16.02
N VAL A 235 -3.91 -16.01 -15.81
CA VAL A 235 -5.38 -15.86 -15.89
C VAL A 235 -5.93 -16.19 -17.29
N LYS A 236 -5.14 -16.00 -18.32
CA LYS A 236 -5.49 -16.35 -19.72
C LYS A 236 -5.72 -17.85 -19.91
N PHE A 237 -5.15 -18.66 -19.04
CA PHE A 237 -5.18 -20.13 -19.10
C PHE A 237 -5.95 -20.75 -17.94
N ILE A 238 -6.73 -19.97 -17.19
CA ILE A 238 -7.45 -20.41 -15.99
C ILE A 238 -8.37 -21.61 -16.23
N SER A 239 -8.96 -21.72 -17.41
CA SER A 239 -9.85 -22.84 -17.78
C SER A 239 -9.12 -24.18 -17.88
N VAL A 240 -7.80 -24.16 -18.15
CA VAL A 240 -6.98 -25.37 -18.35
C VAL A 240 -6.04 -25.59 -17.16
N TYR A 241 -5.47 -24.50 -16.61
CA TYR A 241 -4.48 -24.53 -15.54
C TYR A 241 -4.89 -23.64 -14.35
N PRO A 242 -5.97 -23.99 -13.63
CA PRO A 242 -6.50 -23.14 -12.55
C PRO A 242 -5.51 -22.95 -11.40
N MET A 243 -4.63 -23.92 -11.12
CA MET A 243 -3.62 -23.82 -10.05
C MET A 243 -2.60 -22.73 -10.31
N ALA A 244 -2.29 -22.42 -11.57
CA ALA A 244 -1.37 -21.34 -11.92
C ALA A 244 -1.87 -19.96 -11.49
N VAL A 245 -3.20 -19.76 -11.43
CA VAL A 245 -3.83 -18.52 -10.96
C VAL A 245 -4.03 -18.54 -9.45
N LEU A 246 -4.27 -19.73 -8.87
CA LEU A 246 -4.59 -19.89 -7.46
C LEU A 246 -3.46 -19.36 -6.56
N TRP A 247 -2.21 -19.73 -6.83
CA TRP A 247 -1.08 -19.37 -5.98
C TRP A 247 -0.81 -17.87 -5.91
N PRO A 248 -0.61 -17.15 -7.04
CA PRO A 248 -0.42 -15.70 -6.98
C PRO A 248 -1.66 -14.98 -6.43
N GLY A 249 -2.87 -15.43 -6.78
CA GLY A 249 -4.12 -14.87 -6.26
C GLY A 249 -4.24 -15.01 -4.74
N LEU A 250 -3.87 -16.18 -4.19
CA LEU A 250 -3.89 -16.44 -2.77
C LEU A 250 -2.88 -15.59 -2.01
N VAL A 251 -1.65 -15.47 -2.52
CA VAL A 251 -0.60 -14.63 -1.91
C VAL A 251 -1.03 -13.17 -1.88
N VAL A 252 -1.52 -12.62 -2.98
CA VAL A 252 -2.02 -11.24 -3.04
C VAL A 252 -3.16 -11.04 -2.03
N THR A 253 -4.14 -11.94 -2.02
CA THR A 253 -5.29 -11.86 -1.12
C THR A 253 -4.88 -11.90 0.34
N MET A 254 -4.01 -12.85 0.72
CA MET A 254 -3.51 -12.96 2.10
C MET A 254 -2.82 -11.69 2.58
N VAL A 255 -1.95 -11.10 1.75
CA VAL A 255 -1.21 -9.90 2.10
C VAL A 255 -2.11 -8.67 2.15
N VAL A 256 -3.05 -8.53 1.20
CA VAL A 256 -4.02 -7.42 1.20
C VAL A 256 -4.91 -7.48 2.44
N VAL A 257 -5.43 -8.66 2.80
CA VAL A 257 -6.22 -8.84 4.03
C VAL A 257 -5.37 -8.53 5.27
N ALA A 258 -4.11 -8.99 5.30
CA ALA A 258 -3.20 -8.70 6.42
C ALA A 258 -2.94 -7.19 6.59
N LEU A 259 -2.70 -6.46 5.50
CA LEU A 259 -2.49 -5.00 5.53
C LEU A 259 -3.73 -4.25 6.03
N ASN A 260 -4.94 -4.66 5.61
CA ASN A 260 -6.18 -4.06 6.09
C ASN A 260 -6.40 -4.34 7.59
N LEU A 261 -6.26 -5.61 8.01
CA LEU A 261 -6.37 -5.97 9.42
C LEU A 261 -5.29 -5.32 10.29
N PHE A 262 -4.09 -5.11 9.75
CA PHE A 262 -3.04 -4.36 10.43
C PHE A 262 -3.45 -2.90 10.65
N GLY A 263 -4.02 -2.24 9.63
CA GLY A 263 -4.53 -0.88 9.74
C GLY A 263 -5.59 -0.75 10.84
N ASP A 264 -6.56 -1.65 10.86
CA ASP A 264 -7.61 -1.66 11.89
C ASP A 264 -7.05 -1.91 13.29
N ALA A 265 -6.16 -2.90 13.43
CA ALA A 265 -5.53 -3.20 14.72
C ALA A 265 -4.62 -2.07 15.21
N LEU A 266 -3.93 -1.37 14.30
CA LEU A 266 -3.10 -0.23 14.61
C LEU A 266 -3.95 0.96 15.07
N ARG A 267 -5.07 1.23 14.39
CA ARG A 267 -6.03 2.25 14.83
C ARG A 267 -6.47 2.02 16.27
N ASP A 268 -6.93 0.81 16.55
CA ASP A 268 -7.42 0.46 17.88
C ASP A 268 -6.34 0.57 18.96
N ALA A 269 -5.07 0.36 18.58
CA ALA A 269 -3.95 0.43 19.51
C ALA A 269 -3.49 1.87 19.81
N ILE A 270 -3.68 2.82 18.88
CA ILE A 270 -3.22 4.21 19.00
C ILE A 270 -4.35 5.21 19.31
N ASP A 271 -5.62 4.81 19.18
CA ASP A 271 -6.76 5.68 19.51
C ASP A 271 -7.01 5.65 21.03
N PRO A 272 -6.90 6.81 21.72
CA PRO A 272 -7.18 6.89 23.17
C PRO A 272 -8.62 6.52 23.53
N LEU A 273 -9.57 6.58 22.59
CA LEU A 273 -10.95 6.21 22.83
C LEU A 273 -11.13 4.69 22.95
N THR A 274 -10.32 3.93 22.24
CA THR A 274 -10.40 2.46 22.17
C THR A 274 -9.37 1.76 23.04
N ASN A 275 -8.27 2.42 23.39
CA ASN A 275 -7.19 1.86 24.21
C ASN A 275 -7.19 2.45 25.63
N PRO A 276 -7.67 1.70 26.66
CA PRO A 276 -7.69 2.17 28.05
C PRO A 276 -6.33 2.56 28.60
N ALA A 277 -5.25 1.87 28.21
CA ALA A 277 -3.90 2.15 28.68
C ALA A 277 -3.37 3.53 28.23
N LEU A 278 -3.94 4.12 27.18
CA LEU A 278 -3.60 5.48 26.74
C LEU A 278 -4.44 6.54 27.46
N ARG A 279 -5.61 6.17 28.03
CA ARG A 279 -6.43 7.08 28.84
C ARG A 279 -5.84 7.35 30.23
N GLU A 280 -5.15 6.35 30.80
CA GLU A 280 -4.53 6.47 32.12
C GLU A 280 -3.19 7.22 32.08
N ALA A 281 -2.60 7.40 30.88
CA ALA A 281 -1.32 8.08 30.67
C ALA A 281 -1.46 9.54 30.20
N ALA A 282 -2.68 10.02 29.92
CA ALA A 282 -2.99 11.37 29.48
C ALA A 282 -3.61 12.19 30.63
#